data_6c03d8cc3b2d85383e53decefddf63df
#
_entry.id   6c03d8cc3b2d85383e53decefddf63df
#
_cell.length_a   1.000
_cell.length_b   1.000
_cell.length_c   1.000
_cell.angle_alpha   90.00
_cell.angle_beta   90.00
_cell.angle_gamma   90.00
#
_symmetry.space_group_name_H-M   'P 1'
#
loop_
_entity.id
_entity.type
_entity.pdbx_description
1 polymer ?
#
loop_
_entity_poly.entity_id
_entity_poly.type
_entity_poly.pdbx_seq_one_letter_code
_entity_poly.pdbx_strand_id
1 'polypeptide(L)'
;MSQQWSRISALSALMKKAPVGLDISDRTIEMVALSEEVGEVKIKSMSRALLPRGVVEHGRIKNEQKLAVALEQAAKNARPEPIAPEKIIFGIPEGQIYTRAFELGAHKPEDRDRLVEEEMKASIPLRKDEAQFAYSVRYESPRATGIVLIAVPKAVLAEWKRFFDSIKFKVAAYES
;
A
#
# COMPACT_ATOMS: atom_id res chain seq x y z
N MET A 1 -6.73 -13.00 14.09
CA MET A 1 -5.24 -13.00 14.00
C MET A 1 -4.86 -11.65 13.45
N SER A 2 -4.44 -10.73 14.34
CA SER A 2 -3.95 -9.40 14.01
C SER A 2 -2.62 -9.55 13.28
N GLN A 3 -2.58 -9.30 11.98
CA GLN A 3 -1.31 -9.07 11.31
C GLN A 3 -0.82 -7.69 11.74
N GLN A 4 -0.03 -7.70 12.78
CA GLN A 4 0.84 -6.60 13.13
C GLN A 4 1.75 -6.35 11.92
N TRP A 5 1.64 -5.20 11.31
CA TRP A 5 2.60 -4.72 10.31
C TRP A 5 3.94 -4.56 11.02
N SER A 6 4.70 -5.65 11.10
CA SER A 6 6.01 -5.64 11.75
C SER A 6 7.00 -4.96 10.82
N ARG A 7 7.40 -3.84 11.28
CA ARG A 7 8.48 -2.93 10.89
C ARG A 7 9.70 -3.63 10.27
N ILE A 8 10.20 -3.00 9.21
CA ILE A 8 11.63 -2.85 8.78
C ILE A 8 12.60 -4.05 9.00
N SER A 9 12.50 -4.82 10.07
CA SER A 9 13.36 -5.99 10.31
C SER A 9 13.05 -7.21 9.42
N ALA A 10 11.89 -7.25 8.76
CA ALA A 10 11.58 -8.26 7.73
C ALA A 10 12.18 -7.89 6.35
N LEU A 11 12.62 -6.65 6.14
CA LEU A 11 13.23 -6.19 4.89
C LEU A 11 14.60 -6.82 4.64
N SER A 12 15.39 -7.09 5.66
CA SER A 12 16.74 -7.65 5.48
C SER A 12 16.75 -9.10 4.97
N ALA A 13 15.70 -9.88 5.23
CA ALA A 13 15.59 -11.27 4.75
C ALA A 13 15.10 -11.39 3.29
N LEU A 14 14.58 -10.31 2.70
CA LEU A 14 14.06 -10.26 1.32
C LEU A 14 15.09 -9.81 0.28
N MET A 15 16.32 -9.50 0.68
CA MET A 15 17.30 -8.76 -0.10
C MET A 15 18.20 -9.61 -1.01
N LYS A 16 17.61 -10.43 -1.91
CA LYS A 16 18.31 -10.73 -3.18
C LYS A 16 18.00 -9.72 -4.29
N LYS A 17 16.85 -9.04 -4.26
CA LYS A 17 16.53 -7.81 -5.00
C LYS A 17 15.51 -7.03 -4.16
N ALA A 18 15.88 -5.87 -3.69
CA ALA A 18 14.97 -5.00 -2.95
C ALA A 18 13.72 -4.70 -3.80
N PRO A 19 12.52 -4.74 -3.21
CA PRO A 19 11.30 -4.37 -3.94
C PRO A 19 11.34 -2.89 -4.32
N VAL A 20 10.73 -2.57 -5.47
CA VAL A 20 10.57 -1.19 -5.94
C VAL A 20 9.32 -0.59 -5.31
N GLY A 21 9.43 0.57 -4.69
CA GLY A 21 8.27 1.37 -4.30
C GLY A 21 7.57 1.89 -5.55
N LEU A 22 6.26 1.68 -5.64
CA LEU A 22 5.43 2.10 -6.75
C LEU A 22 4.18 2.80 -6.22
N ASP A 23 4.00 4.06 -6.60
CA ASP A 23 2.79 4.82 -6.38
C ASP A 23 2.14 5.20 -7.72
N ILE A 24 0.83 5.05 -7.81
CA ILE A 24 0.05 5.38 -8.99
C ILE A 24 -1.18 6.18 -8.56
N SER A 25 -1.19 7.44 -8.96
CA SER A 25 -2.36 8.31 -8.82
C SER A 25 -3.13 8.41 -10.15
N ASP A 26 -4.21 9.16 -10.17
CA ASP A 26 -4.96 9.46 -11.40
C ASP A 26 -4.11 10.19 -12.45
N ARG A 27 -2.97 10.78 -12.06
CA ARG A 27 -2.18 11.70 -12.90
C ARG A 27 -0.69 11.39 -12.96
N THR A 28 -0.17 10.57 -12.06
CA THR A 28 1.27 10.29 -11.99
C THR A 28 1.54 8.82 -11.68
N ILE A 29 2.70 8.38 -12.14
CA ILE A 29 3.36 7.15 -11.73
C ILE A 29 4.68 7.55 -11.11
N GLU A 30 4.97 7.07 -9.90
CA GLU A 30 6.22 7.28 -9.19
C GLU A 30 6.84 5.95 -8.82
N MET A 31 8.12 5.79 -9.11
CA MET A 31 8.89 4.59 -8.79
C MET A 31 10.16 4.96 -8.06
N VAL A 32 10.51 4.18 -7.03
CA VAL A 32 11.76 4.33 -6.28
C VAL A 32 12.37 2.95 -6.05
N ALA A 33 13.60 2.76 -6.56
CA ALA A 33 14.43 1.63 -6.24
C ALA A 33 15.44 2.03 -5.17
N LEU A 34 15.59 1.20 -4.14
CA LEU A 34 16.53 1.41 -3.05
C LEU A 34 17.68 0.41 -3.14
N SER A 35 18.86 0.79 -2.64
CA SER A 35 19.99 -0.10 -2.36
C SER A 35 20.39 0.03 -0.90
N GLU A 36 21.00 -1.02 -0.36
CA GLU A 36 21.65 -0.97 0.95
C GLU A 36 23.16 -1.07 0.72
N GLU A 37 23.90 -0.09 1.20
CA GLU A 37 25.34 -0.04 1.16
C GLU A 37 25.89 0.21 2.57
N VAL A 38 26.66 -0.73 3.10
CA VAL A 38 27.31 -0.62 4.41
C VAL A 38 26.31 -0.28 5.55
N GLY A 39 25.07 -0.81 5.49
CA GLY A 39 24.04 -0.56 6.49
C GLY A 39 23.26 0.76 6.29
N GLU A 40 23.55 1.52 5.24
CA GLU A 40 22.78 2.70 4.87
C GLU A 40 21.86 2.41 3.69
N VAL A 41 20.61 2.87 3.78
CA VAL A 41 19.64 2.80 2.68
C VAL A 41 19.80 4.03 1.79
N LYS A 42 20.04 3.80 0.50
CA LYS A 42 20.20 4.86 -0.50
C LYS A 42 19.20 4.70 -1.64
N ILE A 43 18.81 5.82 -2.25
CA ILE A 43 18.02 5.80 -3.49
C ILE A 43 18.97 5.37 -4.62
N LYS A 44 18.69 4.20 -5.19
CA LYS A 44 19.42 3.67 -6.34
C LYS A 44 18.96 4.30 -7.64
N SER A 45 17.65 4.40 -7.81
CA SER A 45 17.04 5.02 -9.01
C SER A 45 15.61 5.44 -8.71
N MET A 46 15.12 6.45 -9.41
CA MET A 46 13.76 6.93 -9.25
C MET A 46 13.20 7.45 -10.58
N SER A 47 11.88 7.43 -10.69
CA SER A 47 11.17 8.07 -11.79
C SER A 47 9.86 8.67 -11.34
N ARG A 48 9.45 9.72 -12.04
CA ARG A 48 8.11 10.29 -12.00
C ARG A 48 7.65 10.54 -13.42
N ALA A 49 6.50 9.98 -13.79
CA ALA A 49 5.91 10.13 -15.11
C ALA A 49 4.46 10.60 -15.01
N LEU A 50 4.03 11.39 -15.99
CA LEU A 50 2.63 11.78 -16.10
C LEU A 50 1.80 10.63 -16.66
N LEU A 51 0.66 10.37 -16.06
CA LEU A 51 -0.33 9.43 -16.55
C LEU A 51 -1.41 10.18 -17.34
N PRO A 52 -1.71 9.76 -18.58
CA PRO A 52 -2.79 10.37 -19.36
C PRO A 52 -4.14 10.27 -18.64
N ARG A 53 -5.01 11.27 -18.83
CA ARG A 53 -6.37 11.23 -18.28
C ARG A 53 -7.14 10.01 -18.79
N GLY A 54 -7.99 9.45 -17.94
CA GLY A 54 -8.82 8.30 -18.30
C GLY A 54 -8.09 6.96 -18.28
N VAL A 55 -6.84 6.90 -17.79
CA VAL A 55 -6.11 5.66 -17.60
C VAL A 55 -6.36 5.08 -16.20
N VAL A 56 -6.27 5.93 -15.19
CA VAL A 56 -6.73 5.68 -13.82
C VAL A 56 -7.67 6.83 -13.43
N GLU A 57 -8.77 6.52 -12.79
CA GLU A 57 -9.75 7.51 -12.31
C GLU A 57 -10.25 7.09 -10.92
N HIS A 58 -10.13 7.99 -9.97
CA HIS A 58 -10.49 7.74 -8.57
C HIS A 58 -9.83 6.46 -8.03
N GLY A 59 -8.55 6.22 -8.38
CA GLY A 59 -7.79 5.06 -7.97
C GLY A 59 -8.22 3.72 -8.60
N ARG A 60 -9.08 3.74 -9.65
CA ARG A 60 -9.54 2.55 -10.39
C ARG A 60 -8.96 2.54 -11.79
N ILE A 61 -8.54 1.38 -12.25
CA ILE A 61 -7.96 1.22 -13.59
C ILE A 61 -9.08 1.30 -14.63
N LYS A 62 -8.96 2.23 -15.60
CA LYS A 62 -9.89 2.39 -16.73
C LYS A 62 -9.30 1.85 -18.03
N ASN A 63 -7.97 1.83 -18.16
CA ASN A 63 -7.30 1.32 -19.35
C ASN A 63 -5.99 0.61 -18.99
N GLU A 64 -6.06 -0.71 -18.84
CA GLU A 64 -4.91 -1.55 -18.46
C GLU A 64 -3.76 -1.47 -19.49
N GLN A 65 -4.07 -1.42 -20.80
CA GLN A 65 -3.04 -1.37 -21.83
C GLN A 65 -2.24 -0.06 -21.78
N LYS A 66 -2.93 1.08 -21.66
CA LYS A 66 -2.26 2.37 -21.54
C LYS A 66 -1.47 2.48 -20.24
N LEU A 67 -2.00 1.90 -19.14
CA LEU A 67 -1.30 1.87 -17.86
C LEU A 67 -0.02 1.04 -17.95
N ALA A 68 -0.07 -0.14 -18.59
CA ALA A 68 1.11 -0.99 -18.77
C ALA A 68 2.21 -0.28 -19.58
N VAL A 69 1.84 0.39 -20.68
CA VAL A 69 2.78 1.18 -21.50
C VAL A 69 3.39 2.33 -20.69
N ALA A 70 2.58 3.05 -19.92
CA ALA A 70 3.06 4.15 -19.09
C ALA A 70 4.01 3.69 -17.99
N LEU A 71 3.73 2.55 -17.34
CA LEU A 71 4.62 1.92 -16.36
C LEU A 71 5.96 1.50 -16.96
N GLU A 72 5.93 0.86 -18.15
CA GLU A 72 7.15 0.48 -18.85
C GLU A 72 8.01 1.71 -19.19
N GLN A 73 7.39 2.78 -19.68
CA GLN A 73 8.10 4.03 -19.97
C GLN A 73 8.66 4.69 -18.71
N ALA A 74 7.88 4.72 -17.61
CA ALA A 74 8.34 5.24 -16.34
C ALA A 74 9.57 4.46 -15.84
N ALA A 75 9.55 3.14 -15.92
CA ALA A 75 10.65 2.28 -15.51
C ALA A 75 11.91 2.49 -16.38
N LYS A 76 11.76 2.60 -17.71
CA LYS A 76 12.86 2.87 -18.65
C LYS A 76 13.48 4.26 -18.46
N ASN A 77 12.67 5.24 -18.10
CA ASN A 77 13.09 6.63 -17.95
C ASN A 77 13.62 6.97 -16.53
N ALA A 78 13.66 6.01 -15.63
CA ALA A 78 14.22 6.21 -14.29
C ALA A 78 15.68 6.64 -14.34
N ARG A 79 16.11 7.42 -13.34
CA ARG A 79 17.47 7.95 -13.24
C ARG A 79 18.06 7.63 -11.86
N PRO A 80 19.39 7.42 -11.76
CA PRO A 80 20.39 7.48 -12.84
C PRO A 80 20.33 6.30 -13.83
N GLU A 81 19.67 5.19 -13.50
CA GLU A 81 19.56 4.00 -14.35
C GLU A 81 18.11 3.50 -14.46
N PRO A 82 17.73 2.78 -15.53
CA PRO A 82 16.40 2.17 -15.64
C PRO A 82 16.11 1.22 -14.48
N ILE A 83 14.86 1.18 -14.08
CA ILE A 83 14.33 0.25 -13.06
C ILE A 83 13.75 -0.97 -13.79
N ALA A 84 14.12 -2.18 -13.37
CA ALA A 84 13.51 -3.43 -13.83
C ALA A 84 12.77 -4.10 -12.64
N PRO A 85 11.51 -3.74 -12.37
CA PRO A 85 10.80 -4.21 -11.19
C PRO A 85 10.36 -5.67 -11.38
N GLU A 86 10.79 -6.54 -10.48
CA GLU A 86 10.28 -7.92 -10.35
C GLU A 86 9.31 -8.02 -9.18
N LYS A 87 9.61 -7.29 -8.10
CA LYS A 87 8.80 -7.17 -6.89
C LYS A 87 8.53 -5.70 -6.62
N ILE A 88 7.31 -5.39 -6.23
CA ILE A 88 6.88 -4.03 -5.90
C ILE A 88 6.28 -3.97 -4.51
N ILE A 89 6.44 -2.83 -3.85
CA ILE A 89 5.61 -2.37 -2.75
C ILE A 89 4.69 -1.33 -3.37
N PHE A 90 3.40 -1.59 -3.37
CA PHE A 90 2.41 -0.75 -4.04
C PHE A 90 1.68 0.14 -3.06
N GLY A 91 1.78 1.47 -3.27
CA GLY A 91 0.96 2.46 -2.60
C GLY A 91 -0.49 2.35 -3.10
N ILE A 92 -1.42 2.03 -2.20
CA ILE A 92 -2.84 1.96 -2.54
C ILE A 92 -3.32 3.39 -2.82
N PRO A 93 -4.04 3.64 -3.95
CA PRO A 93 -4.54 4.96 -4.25
C PRO A 93 -5.41 5.53 -3.11
N GLU A 94 -5.05 6.71 -2.61
CA GLU A 94 -5.65 7.33 -1.42
C GLU A 94 -7.19 7.42 -1.52
N GLY A 95 -7.73 7.71 -2.70
CA GLY A 95 -9.18 7.75 -2.94
C GLY A 95 -9.92 6.41 -2.76
N GLN A 96 -9.19 5.31 -2.52
CA GLN A 96 -9.73 3.98 -2.25
C GLN A 96 -9.49 3.52 -0.80
N ILE A 97 -8.94 4.39 0.05
CA ILE A 97 -8.63 4.09 1.43
C ILE A 97 -9.61 4.80 2.35
N TYR A 98 -10.26 4.05 3.23
CA TYR A 98 -11.03 4.58 4.35
C TYR A 98 -10.12 4.61 5.58
N THR A 99 -9.86 5.80 6.09
CA THR A 99 -9.06 5.99 7.31
C THR A 99 -9.95 6.52 8.43
N ARG A 100 -9.86 5.92 9.62
CA ARG A 100 -10.57 6.34 10.82
C ARG A 100 -9.63 6.37 12.01
N ALA A 101 -9.51 7.52 12.66
CA ALA A 101 -8.87 7.66 13.95
C ALA A 101 -9.93 7.76 15.05
N PHE A 102 -9.76 6.97 16.13
CA PHE A 102 -10.69 6.96 17.27
C PHE A 102 -9.99 6.48 18.54
N GLU A 103 -10.66 6.64 19.66
CA GLU A 103 -10.21 6.12 20.95
C GLU A 103 -11.11 4.99 21.43
N LEU A 104 -10.50 3.90 21.86
CA LEU A 104 -11.14 2.90 22.70
C LEU A 104 -11.00 3.32 24.16
N GLY A 105 -12.08 3.29 24.92
CA GLY A 105 -12.03 3.45 26.38
C GLY A 105 -11.23 2.34 27.05
N ALA A 106 -11.21 2.32 28.40
CA ALA A 106 -10.55 1.25 29.15
C ALA A 106 -11.09 -0.12 28.72
N HIS A 107 -10.21 -1.00 28.30
CA HIS A 107 -10.56 -2.36 27.84
C HIS A 107 -9.40 -3.31 28.13
N LYS A 108 -9.67 -4.61 28.08
CA LYS A 108 -8.61 -5.62 28.14
C LYS A 108 -7.96 -5.79 26.76
N PRO A 109 -6.65 -6.08 26.69
CA PRO A 109 -5.94 -6.27 25.41
C PRO A 109 -6.60 -7.31 24.50
N GLU A 110 -7.19 -8.38 25.06
CA GLU A 110 -7.90 -9.44 24.32
C GLU A 110 -9.19 -8.96 23.65
N ASP A 111 -9.80 -7.88 24.10
CA ASP A 111 -11.01 -7.31 23.54
C ASP A 111 -10.74 -6.33 22.40
N ARG A 112 -9.51 -5.87 22.23
CA ARG A 112 -9.16 -4.79 21.30
C ARG A 112 -9.59 -5.09 19.86
N ASP A 113 -9.25 -6.25 19.33
CA ASP A 113 -9.60 -6.63 17.95
C ASP A 113 -11.11 -6.61 17.72
N ARG A 114 -11.91 -7.09 18.68
CA ARG A 114 -13.37 -7.07 18.62
C ARG A 114 -13.90 -5.64 18.62
N LEU A 115 -13.41 -4.78 19.50
CA LEU A 115 -13.85 -3.38 19.60
C LEU A 115 -13.48 -2.58 18.34
N VAL A 116 -12.29 -2.80 17.78
CA VAL A 116 -11.89 -2.19 16.50
C VAL A 116 -12.80 -2.66 15.36
N GLU A 117 -13.17 -3.93 15.33
CA GLU A 117 -14.10 -4.47 14.34
C GLU A 117 -15.50 -3.88 14.48
N GLU A 118 -15.98 -3.67 15.70
CA GLU A 118 -17.27 -3.01 15.96
C GLU A 118 -17.27 -1.56 15.46
N GLU A 119 -16.19 -0.81 15.75
CA GLU A 119 -16.01 0.56 15.24
C GLU A 119 -15.94 0.59 13.71
N MET A 120 -15.22 -0.36 13.09
CA MET A 120 -15.17 -0.48 11.65
C MET A 120 -16.56 -0.63 11.03
N LYS A 121 -17.38 -1.51 11.59
CA LYS A 121 -18.77 -1.72 11.11
C LYS A 121 -19.66 -0.49 11.28
N ALA A 122 -19.41 0.31 12.32
CA ALA A 122 -20.18 1.50 12.62
C ALA A 122 -19.79 2.72 11.77
N SER A 123 -18.50 2.83 11.41
CA SER A 123 -17.94 4.07 10.86
C SER A 123 -17.46 3.97 9.40
N ILE A 124 -17.25 2.77 8.87
CA ILE A 124 -16.79 2.56 7.49
C ILE A 124 -17.93 1.98 6.64
N PRO A 125 -18.25 2.60 5.47
CA PRO A 125 -19.36 2.17 4.61
C PRO A 125 -19.01 0.93 3.76
N LEU A 126 -18.36 -0.06 4.36
CA LEU A 126 -17.98 -1.33 3.74
C LEU A 126 -18.39 -2.48 4.66
N ARG A 127 -18.91 -3.53 4.07
CA ARG A 127 -19.14 -4.77 4.81
C ARG A 127 -17.81 -5.44 5.15
N LYS A 128 -17.74 -6.16 6.27
CA LYS A 128 -16.54 -6.88 6.71
C LYS A 128 -16.01 -7.87 5.66
N ASP A 129 -16.91 -8.57 4.99
CA ASP A 129 -16.57 -9.53 3.94
C ASP A 129 -16.04 -8.86 2.66
N GLU A 130 -16.37 -7.59 2.43
CA GLU A 130 -15.94 -6.79 1.28
C GLU A 130 -14.68 -5.97 1.55
N ALA A 131 -14.29 -5.79 2.81
CA ALA A 131 -13.13 -5.00 3.22
C ALA A 131 -11.94 -5.86 3.63
N GLN A 132 -10.75 -5.39 3.25
CA GLN A 132 -9.50 -5.71 3.91
C GLN A 132 -9.18 -4.55 4.85
N PHE A 133 -8.95 -4.83 6.12
CA PHE A 133 -8.64 -3.78 7.09
C PHE A 133 -7.43 -4.13 7.96
N ALA A 134 -6.78 -3.10 8.46
CA ALA A 134 -5.71 -3.17 9.43
C ALA A 134 -5.79 -1.96 10.35
N TYR A 135 -5.20 -2.04 11.52
CA TYR A 135 -5.11 -0.91 12.43
C TYR A 135 -3.75 -0.82 13.10
N SER A 136 -3.42 0.38 13.56
CA SER A 136 -2.25 0.63 14.39
C SER A 136 -2.65 1.32 15.70
N VAL A 137 -1.94 0.98 16.77
CA VAL A 137 -2.05 1.66 18.06
C VAL A 137 -1.12 2.88 18.03
N ARG A 138 -1.68 4.07 18.23
CA ARG A 138 -0.92 5.33 18.25
C ARG A 138 -0.39 5.65 19.65
N TYR A 139 -1.18 5.37 20.65
CA TYR A 139 -0.82 5.46 22.05
C TYR A 139 -1.71 4.52 22.87
N GLU A 140 -1.22 4.16 24.06
CA GLU A 140 -1.95 3.32 25.00
C GLU A 140 -1.77 3.86 26.42
N SER A 141 -2.87 3.94 27.16
CA SER A 141 -2.92 4.33 28.56
C SER A 141 -3.95 3.46 29.32
N PRO A 142 -3.95 3.47 30.67
CA PRO A 142 -4.96 2.72 31.43
C PRO A 142 -6.42 3.13 31.18
N ARG A 143 -6.64 4.32 30.61
CA ARG A 143 -7.97 4.88 30.40
C ARG A 143 -8.42 4.87 28.95
N ALA A 144 -7.46 4.87 28.00
CA ALA A 144 -7.76 4.99 26.57
C ALA A 144 -6.64 4.43 25.70
N THR A 145 -7.01 3.91 24.55
CA THR A 145 -6.09 3.47 23.49
C THR A 145 -6.46 4.16 22.19
N GLY A 146 -5.52 4.97 21.65
CA GLY A 146 -5.69 5.63 20.37
C GLY A 146 -5.41 4.68 19.20
N ILE A 147 -6.38 4.55 18.29
CA ILE A 147 -6.35 3.66 17.15
C ILE A 147 -6.41 4.46 15.85
N VAL A 148 -5.63 4.05 14.86
CA VAL A 148 -5.86 4.42 13.45
C VAL A 148 -6.20 3.15 12.70
N LEU A 149 -7.41 3.10 12.17
CA LEU A 149 -7.96 2.02 11.35
C LEU A 149 -7.91 2.43 9.88
N ILE A 150 -7.50 1.50 9.03
CA ILE A 150 -7.48 1.63 7.59
C ILE A 150 -8.28 0.47 7.01
N ALA A 151 -9.16 0.76 6.05
CA ALA A 151 -9.91 -0.24 5.33
C ALA A 151 -9.89 0.05 3.82
N VAL A 152 -9.76 -1.01 3.03
CA VAL A 152 -9.72 -0.96 1.56
C VAL A 152 -10.68 -1.99 1.01
N PRO A 153 -11.48 -1.67 -0.03
CA PRO A 153 -12.32 -2.66 -0.68
C PRO A 153 -11.48 -3.80 -1.27
N LYS A 154 -11.82 -5.05 -0.97
CA LYS A 154 -11.14 -6.23 -1.54
C LYS A 154 -11.16 -6.24 -3.07
N ALA A 155 -12.24 -5.72 -3.66
CA ALA A 155 -12.37 -5.61 -5.11
C ALA A 155 -11.28 -4.70 -5.73
N VAL A 156 -10.89 -3.62 -5.05
CA VAL A 156 -9.79 -2.73 -5.49
C VAL A 156 -8.47 -3.47 -5.44
N LEU A 157 -8.17 -4.13 -4.33
CA LEU A 157 -6.93 -4.92 -4.19
C LEU A 157 -6.85 -6.03 -5.26
N ALA A 158 -7.97 -6.71 -5.51
CA ALA A 158 -8.04 -7.76 -6.53
C ALA A 158 -7.85 -7.22 -7.95
N GLU A 159 -8.39 -6.02 -8.27
CA GLU A 159 -8.20 -5.35 -9.56
C GLU A 159 -6.72 -5.02 -9.80
N TRP A 160 -6.09 -4.33 -8.87
CA TRP A 160 -4.67 -3.99 -8.96
C TRP A 160 -3.78 -5.23 -9.01
N LYS A 161 -4.09 -6.24 -8.19
CA LYS A 161 -3.34 -7.50 -8.21
C LYS A 161 -3.41 -8.18 -9.58
N ARG A 162 -4.60 -8.34 -10.18
CA ARG A 162 -4.75 -8.92 -11.52
C ARG A 162 -3.95 -8.16 -12.56
N PHE A 163 -4.00 -6.83 -12.52
CA PHE A 163 -3.24 -5.99 -13.42
C PHE A 163 -1.73 -6.24 -13.26
N PHE A 164 -1.20 -6.21 -12.05
CA PHE A 164 0.23 -6.45 -11.82
C PHE A 164 0.64 -7.87 -12.21
N ASP A 165 -0.17 -8.88 -11.93
CA ASP A 165 0.07 -10.25 -12.37
C ASP A 165 0.14 -10.35 -13.91
N SER A 166 -0.70 -9.61 -14.65
CA SER A 166 -0.72 -9.60 -16.12
C SER A 166 0.57 -9.04 -16.74
N ILE A 167 1.23 -8.12 -16.05
CA ILE A 167 2.52 -7.53 -16.46
C ILE A 167 3.73 -8.14 -15.75
N LYS A 168 3.51 -9.25 -15.02
CA LYS A 168 4.54 -10.04 -14.30
C LYS A 168 5.22 -9.28 -13.14
N PHE A 169 4.55 -8.30 -12.54
CA PHE A 169 5.00 -7.66 -11.31
C PHE A 169 4.43 -8.42 -10.11
N LYS A 170 5.30 -8.81 -9.18
CA LYS A 170 4.89 -9.45 -7.92
C LYS A 170 4.69 -8.39 -6.84
N VAL A 171 3.47 -8.23 -6.36
CA VAL A 171 3.20 -7.36 -5.21
C VAL A 171 3.72 -8.04 -3.94
N ALA A 172 4.77 -7.47 -3.33
CA ALA A 172 5.35 -7.94 -2.08
C ALA A 172 4.58 -7.41 -0.86
N ALA A 173 4.11 -6.16 -0.94
CA ALA A 173 3.30 -5.51 0.08
C ALA A 173 2.41 -4.42 -0.54
N TYR A 174 1.33 -4.10 0.18
CA TYR A 174 0.49 -2.93 -0.04
C TYR A 174 0.75 -1.94 1.09
N GLU A 175 0.91 -0.66 0.76
CA GLU A 175 1.11 0.44 1.70
C GLU A 175 0.01 1.50 1.54
N SER A 176 -0.21 2.31 2.59
CA SER A 176 -1.24 3.35 2.64
C SER A 176 -0.73 4.64 3.25
#